data_2257cf91794661a9db2a9e7901525d42
#
_entry.id   2257cf91794661a9db2a9e7901525d42
#
_cell.length_a   1.000
_cell.length_b   1.000
_cell.length_c   1.000
_cell.angle_alpha   90.00
_cell.angle_beta   90.00
_cell.angle_gamma   90.00
#
_symmetry.space_group_name_H-M   'P 1'
#
loop_
_entity.id
_entity.type
_entity.pdbx_description
1 polymer ?
#
loop_
_entity_poly.entity_id
_entity_poly.type
_entity_poly.pdbx_seq_one_letter_code
_entity_poly.pdbx_strand_id
1 'polypeptide(L)'
;MGEIIMITSGKGGVGKTTATALMGVQLSRLDKRVVMIDMDFGLRNLDLQFFMDERIRYNIADVLQGVCAPKQTYLRIGANLDMIPGSKSYDFAISEYALGELMSQLRRQFDYVLIDTPAGITNIHQKLLPFVDDAIIITTWDKASLSDAVSMCRFIHTRDIQTYLILNELNKISTNRFMTKEILVFCDKYLNCEYLGRLPFQKNFMYVDTSKKIRNIADICSKIEKEE
;
A
#
# COMPACT_ATOMS: atom_id res chain seq x y z
N MET A 1 17.56 -3.85 7.75
CA MET A 1 16.32 -3.51 8.49
C MET A 1 15.16 -3.59 7.51
N GLY A 2 13.97 -3.99 7.96
CA GLY A 2 12.81 -4.06 7.08
C GLY A 2 12.44 -2.70 6.48
N GLU A 3 11.82 -2.69 5.32
CA GLU A 3 11.43 -1.53 4.54
C GLU A 3 9.96 -1.19 4.77
N ILE A 4 9.65 0.07 5.01
CA ILE A 4 8.28 0.56 5.21
C ILE A 4 7.83 1.29 3.96
N ILE A 5 6.83 0.72 3.29
CA ILE A 5 6.29 1.22 2.03
C ILE A 5 4.87 1.73 2.25
N MET A 6 4.65 3.01 2.02
CA MET A 6 3.32 3.61 2.05
C MET A 6 2.65 3.44 0.69
N ILE A 7 1.48 2.79 0.67
CA ILE A 7 0.66 2.64 -0.53
C ILE A 7 -0.49 3.62 -0.44
N THR A 8 -0.54 4.57 -1.37
CA THR A 8 -1.44 5.72 -1.33
C THR A 8 -2.08 6.02 -2.68
N SER A 9 -3.06 6.91 -2.68
CA SER A 9 -3.71 7.42 -3.89
C SER A 9 -4.32 8.78 -3.65
N GLY A 10 -4.33 9.63 -4.66
CA GLY A 10 -5.02 10.90 -4.57
C GLY A 10 -6.55 10.78 -4.60
N LYS A 11 -7.09 9.69 -5.15
CA LYS A 11 -8.52 9.46 -5.35
C LYS A 11 -8.97 8.11 -4.79
N GLY A 12 -10.20 8.05 -4.26
CA GLY A 12 -10.82 6.81 -3.81
C GLY A 12 -11.20 5.89 -4.97
N GLY A 13 -11.22 4.58 -4.72
CA GLY A 13 -11.69 3.57 -5.68
C GLY A 13 -10.70 3.21 -6.79
N VAL A 14 -9.47 3.73 -6.79
CA VAL A 14 -8.45 3.41 -7.80
C VAL A 14 -7.76 2.05 -7.59
N GLY A 15 -8.17 1.27 -6.59
CA GLY A 15 -7.67 -0.08 -6.33
C GLY A 15 -6.43 -0.15 -5.44
N LYS A 16 -6.19 0.83 -4.60
CA LYS A 16 -5.07 0.89 -3.65
C LYS A 16 -5.01 -0.34 -2.73
N THR A 17 -6.07 -0.63 -1.99
CA THR A 17 -6.18 -1.79 -1.08
C THR A 17 -5.94 -3.12 -1.81
N THR A 18 -6.47 -3.27 -3.03
CA THR A 18 -6.23 -4.45 -3.87
C THR A 18 -4.76 -4.56 -4.27
N ALA A 19 -4.13 -3.44 -4.64
CA ALA A 19 -2.70 -3.40 -4.95
C ALA A 19 -1.84 -3.79 -3.73
N THR A 20 -2.16 -3.25 -2.55
CA THR A 20 -1.50 -3.61 -1.28
C THR A 20 -1.58 -5.11 -1.02
N ALA A 21 -2.78 -5.69 -1.13
CA ALA A 21 -2.99 -7.11 -0.91
C ALA A 21 -2.21 -7.99 -1.91
N LEU A 22 -2.23 -7.62 -3.20
CA LEU A 22 -1.49 -8.33 -4.25
C LEU A 22 0.02 -8.27 -4.06
N MET A 23 0.55 -7.10 -3.68
CA MET A 23 1.98 -6.92 -3.40
C MET A 23 2.40 -7.73 -2.18
N GLY A 24 1.62 -7.70 -1.09
CA GLY A 24 1.87 -8.50 0.11
C GLY A 24 1.96 -10.00 -0.20
N VAL A 25 1.00 -10.52 -0.97
CA VAL A 25 1.02 -11.93 -1.41
C VAL A 25 2.24 -12.23 -2.28
N GLN A 26 2.59 -11.34 -3.21
CA GLN A 26 3.71 -11.61 -4.12
C GLN A 26 5.07 -11.55 -3.39
N LEU A 27 5.30 -10.56 -2.53
CA LEU A 27 6.53 -10.46 -1.74
C LEU A 27 6.70 -11.67 -0.80
N SER A 28 5.61 -12.13 -0.17
CA SER A 28 5.67 -13.33 0.68
C SER A 28 6.03 -14.60 -0.08
N ARG A 29 5.74 -14.67 -1.40
CA ARG A 29 6.14 -15.77 -2.29
C ARG A 29 7.62 -15.73 -2.70
N LEU A 30 8.26 -14.58 -2.52
CA LEU A 30 9.71 -14.40 -2.68
C LEU A 30 10.44 -14.66 -1.35
N ASP A 31 9.80 -15.40 -0.44
CA ASP A 31 10.29 -15.76 0.89
C ASP A 31 10.57 -14.56 1.81
N LYS A 32 10.02 -13.37 1.48
CA LYS A 32 10.10 -12.19 2.35
C LYS A 32 9.02 -12.26 3.43
N ARG A 33 9.38 -11.90 4.65
CA ARG A 33 8.44 -11.72 5.77
C ARG A 33 7.73 -10.40 5.59
N VAL A 34 6.42 -10.43 5.38
CA VAL A 34 5.62 -9.25 5.05
C VAL A 34 4.52 -9.03 6.08
N VAL A 35 4.32 -7.80 6.50
CA VAL A 35 3.12 -7.37 7.21
C VAL A 35 2.41 -6.28 6.42
N MET A 36 1.11 -6.42 6.26
CA MET A 36 0.24 -5.38 5.71
C MET A 36 -0.50 -4.69 6.86
N ILE A 37 -0.66 -3.37 6.79
CA ILE A 37 -1.38 -2.58 7.79
C ILE A 37 -2.49 -1.80 7.09
N ASP A 38 -3.73 -1.95 7.55
CA ASP A 38 -4.84 -1.14 7.08
C ASP A 38 -4.98 0.12 7.95
N MET A 39 -4.62 1.27 7.37
CA MET A 39 -4.75 2.60 7.99
C MET A 39 -5.92 3.40 7.39
N ASP A 40 -6.76 2.78 6.54
CA ASP A 40 -7.99 3.39 6.01
C ASP A 40 -9.15 3.17 7.00
N PHE A 41 -9.10 3.95 8.09
CA PHE A 41 -10.05 3.82 9.20
C PHE A 41 -11.49 4.08 8.76
N GLY A 42 -12.42 3.38 9.41
CA GLY A 42 -13.85 3.41 9.17
C GLY A 42 -14.31 2.46 8.06
N LEU A 43 -13.58 2.34 6.97
CA LEU A 43 -13.93 1.43 5.88
C LEU A 43 -13.41 0.01 6.13
N ARG A 44 -12.17 -0.14 6.59
CA ARG A 44 -11.54 -1.43 6.90
C ARG A 44 -11.76 -2.44 5.77
N ASN A 45 -11.05 -2.25 4.66
CA ASN A 45 -11.27 -3.01 3.43
C ASN A 45 -10.20 -4.08 3.17
N LEU A 46 -9.05 -4.02 3.86
CA LEU A 46 -7.93 -4.93 3.57
C LEU A 46 -8.22 -6.37 4.03
N ASP A 47 -8.86 -6.54 5.18
CA ASP A 47 -9.26 -7.85 5.71
C ASP A 47 -10.32 -8.53 4.83
N LEU A 48 -11.19 -7.76 4.18
CA LEU A 48 -12.20 -8.27 3.25
C LEU A 48 -11.55 -8.91 2.01
N GLN A 49 -10.36 -8.46 1.59
CA GLN A 49 -9.62 -9.06 0.48
C GLN A 49 -9.25 -10.53 0.73
N PHE A 50 -9.28 -10.97 2.01
CA PHE A 50 -8.86 -12.31 2.44
C PHE A 50 -9.94 -13.07 3.22
N PHE A 51 -11.17 -12.57 3.31
CA PHE A 51 -12.27 -13.14 4.11
C PHE A 51 -11.89 -13.34 5.59
N MET A 52 -11.23 -12.36 6.19
CA MET A 52 -10.72 -12.46 7.57
C MET A 52 -11.50 -11.62 8.58
N ASP A 53 -12.56 -10.97 8.19
CA ASP A 53 -13.34 -10.01 9.00
C ASP A 53 -13.91 -10.63 10.29
N GLU A 54 -14.31 -11.91 10.29
CA GLU A 54 -14.82 -12.62 11.46
C GLU A 54 -13.73 -13.02 12.48
N ARG A 55 -12.45 -12.97 12.12
CA ARG A 55 -11.32 -13.41 12.96
C ARG A 55 -10.70 -12.28 13.78
N ILE A 56 -11.16 -11.06 13.61
CA ILE A 56 -10.55 -9.87 14.20
C ILE A 56 -10.99 -9.70 15.64
N ARG A 57 -10.04 -9.84 16.57
CA ARG A 57 -10.22 -9.58 18.00
C ARG A 57 -9.71 -8.20 18.39
N TYR A 58 -8.57 -7.83 17.88
CA TYR A 58 -7.91 -6.53 18.07
C TYR A 58 -7.51 -5.97 16.72
N ASN A 59 -7.35 -4.66 16.63
CA ASN A 59 -7.05 -3.91 15.42
C ASN A 59 -5.94 -2.87 15.67
N ILE A 60 -5.57 -2.13 14.65
CA ILE A 60 -4.51 -1.11 14.73
C ILE A 60 -4.79 -0.02 15.78
N ALA A 61 -6.06 0.38 15.99
CA ALA A 61 -6.40 1.38 17.00
C ALA A 61 -6.12 0.87 18.41
N ASP A 62 -6.37 -0.40 18.69
CA ASP A 62 -6.09 -1.03 19.99
C ASP A 62 -4.58 -0.99 20.29
N VAL A 63 -3.74 -1.21 19.27
CA VAL A 63 -2.28 -1.09 19.40
C VAL A 63 -1.86 0.35 19.68
N LEU A 64 -2.35 1.30 18.87
CA LEU A 64 -1.97 2.72 18.99
C LEU A 64 -2.45 3.35 20.29
N GLN A 65 -3.49 2.80 20.92
CA GLN A 65 -4.00 3.20 22.23
C GLN A 65 -3.37 2.42 23.40
N GLY A 66 -2.46 1.46 23.11
CA GLY A 66 -1.81 0.65 24.15
C GLY A 66 -2.71 -0.41 24.80
N VAL A 67 -3.85 -0.75 24.19
CA VAL A 67 -4.78 -1.76 24.70
C VAL A 67 -4.20 -3.16 24.51
N CYS A 68 -3.45 -3.40 23.45
CA CYS A 68 -2.82 -4.68 23.18
C CYS A 68 -1.43 -4.52 22.53
N ALA A 69 -0.62 -5.58 22.57
CA ALA A 69 0.65 -5.63 21.84
C ALA A 69 0.39 -5.90 20.34
N PRO A 70 1.26 -5.41 19.41
CA PRO A 70 1.08 -5.60 17.97
C PRO A 70 0.84 -7.05 17.54
N LYS A 71 1.56 -8.01 18.13
CA LYS A 71 1.41 -9.44 17.82
C LYS A 71 -0.01 -9.99 18.07
N GLN A 72 -0.79 -9.37 18.93
CA GLN A 72 -2.16 -9.81 19.24
C GLN A 72 -3.16 -9.43 18.15
N THR A 73 -2.77 -8.53 17.23
CA THR A 73 -3.58 -8.13 16.07
C THR A 73 -3.25 -8.91 14.80
N TYR A 74 -2.14 -9.68 14.79
CA TYR A 74 -1.70 -10.33 13.55
C TYR A 74 -2.70 -11.38 13.08
N LEU A 75 -3.24 -11.15 11.91
CA LEU A 75 -4.01 -12.12 11.13
C LEU A 75 -3.05 -12.82 10.16
N ARG A 76 -2.84 -14.11 10.35
CA ARG A 76 -2.00 -14.93 9.49
C ARG A 76 -2.71 -15.21 8.17
N ILE A 77 -2.22 -14.63 7.07
CA ILE A 77 -2.73 -14.82 5.70
C ILE A 77 -1.98 -15.96 5.01
N GLY A 78 -0.69 -16.07 5.23
CA GLY A 78 0.18 -17.08 4.62
C GLY A 78 1.39 -17.38 5.49
N ALA A 79 2.30 -18.22 5.00
CA ALA A 79 3.50 -18.61 5.77
C ALA A 79 4.35 -17.40 6.19
N ASN A 80 4.55 -16.45 5.28
CA ASN A 80 5.37 -15.26 5.46
C ASN A 80 4.55 -13.96 5.33
N LEU A 81 3.21 -14.02 5.48
CA LEU A 81 2.32 -12.88 5.32
C LEU A 81 1.38 -12.76 6.49
N ASP A 82 1.53 -11.69 7.23
CA ASP A 82 0.64 -11.25 8.30
C ASP A 82 -0.08 -9.95 7.92
N MET A 83 -1.18 -9.65 8.59
CA MET A 83 -1.93 -8.41 8.44
C MET A 83 -2.32 -7.86 9.80
N ILE A 84 -2.25 -6.55 9.96
CA ILE A 84 -2.84 -5.79 11.07
C ILE A 84 -4.10 -5.11 10.51
N PRO A 85 -5.30 -5.52 10.98
CA PRO A 85 -6.55 -4.97 10.45
C PRO A 85 -6.78 -3.53 10.89
N GLY A 86 -7.45 -2.76 10.05
CA GLY A 86 -7.88 -1.40 10.32
C GLY A 86 -8.96 -1.31 11.41
N SER A 87 -9.18 -0.10 11.92
CA SER A 87 -10.28 0.19 12.83
C SER A 87 -11.54 0.60 12.07
N LYS A 88 -12.71 0.13 12.54
CA LYS A 88 -14.01 0.63 12.09
C LYS A 88 -14.37 1.99 12.70
N SER A 89 -13.65 2.42 13.74
CA SER A 89 -13.82 3.72 14.39
C SER A 89 -12.81 4.72 13.87
N TYR A 90 -13.25 5.98 13.73
CA TYR A 90 -12.40 7.13 13.48
C TYR A 90 -12.07 7.91 14.75
N ASP A 91 -12.74 7.60 15.86
CA ASP A 91 -12.75 8.41 17.07
C ASP A 91 -11.62 8.00 18.03
N PHE A 92 -10.38 8.15 17.56
CA PHE A 92 -9.20 8.02 18.42
C PHE A 92 -8.04 8.89 17.93
N ALA A 93 -7.29 9.41 18.89
CA ALA A 93 -6.09 10.18 18.59
C ALA A 93 -4.92 9.25 18.26
N ILE A 94 -4.24 9.48 17.16
CA ILE A 94 -3.01 8.78 16.81
C ILE A 94 -1.83 9.55 17.39
N SER A 95 -1.18 8.96 18.39
CA SER A 95 0.08 9.44 18.92
C SER A 95 1.23 9.16 17.95
N GLU A 96 2.01 10.17 17.60
CA GLU A 96 3.22 9.98 16.78
C GLU A 96 4.24 9.08 17.49
N TYR A 97 4.33 9.16 18.80
CA TYR A 97 5.18 8.27 19.59
C TYR A 97 4.73 6.80 19.45
N ALA A 98 3.45 6.50 19.67
CA ALA A 98 2.93 5.13 19.55
C ALA A 98 3.08 4.59 18.12
N LEU A 99 2.90 5.45 17.11
CA LEU A 99 3.11 5.09 15.71
C LEU A 99 4.59 4.78 15.43
N GLY A 100 5.52 5.61 15.93
CA GLY A 100 6.96 5.39 15.79
C GLY A 100 7.45 4.11 16.45
N GLU A 101 6.96 3.80 17.67
CA GLU A 101 7.25 2.55 18.36
C GLU A 101 6.75 1.34 17.56
N LEU A 102 5.52 1.42 17.04
CA LEU A 102 4.97 0.36 16.19
C LEU A 102 5.82 0.16 14.93
N MET A 103 6.12 1.21 14.17
CA MET A 103 6.93 1.12 12.95
C MET A 103 8.32 0.55 13.25
N SER A 104 8.95 0.99 14.35
CA SER A 104 10.25 0.46 14.80
C SER A 104 10.20 -1.03 15.14
N GLN A 105 9.12 -1.49 15.80
CA GLN A 105 8.95 -2.92 16.11
C GLN A 105 8.74 -3.76 14.85
N LEU A 106 7.89 -3.30 13.93
CA LEU A 106 7.58 -4.02 12.70
C LEU A 106 8.80 -4.12 11.79
N ARG A 107 9.57 -3.05 11.64
CA ARG A 107 10.82 -3.01 10.86
C ARG A 107 11.87 -4.02 11.33
N ARG A 108 11.86 -4.41 12.61
CA ARG A 108 12.74 -5.47 13.15
C ARG A 108 12.23 -6.89 12.89
N GLN A 109 10.94 -7.06 12.66
CA GLN A 109 10.30 -8.38 12.55
C GLN A 109 10.03 -8.81 11.11
N PHE A 110 9.80 -7.85 10.23
CA PHE A 110 9.43 -8.07 8.84
C PHE A 110 10.45 -7.46 7.89
N ASP A 111 10.56 -8.04 6.70
CA ASP A 111 11.41 -7.52 5.64
C ASP A 111 10.68 -6.39 4.90
N TYR A 112 9.33 -6.46 4.81
CA TYR A 112 8.48 -5.41 4.27
C TYR A 112 7.28 -5.12 5.18
N VAL A 113 7.01 -3.83 5.39
CA VAL A 113 5.81 -3.30 6.04
C VAL A 113 5.03 -2.50 5.00
N LEU A 114 3.92 -3.03 4.51
CA LEU A 114 3.07 -2.37 3.52
C LEU A 114 1.91 -1.66 4.22
N ILE A 115 1.79 -0.35 4.06
CA ILE A 115 0.77 0.46 4.72
C ILE A 115 -0.27 0.91 3.70
N ASP A 116 -1.49 0.34 3.79
CA ASP A 116 -2.66 0.81 3.03
C ASP A 116 -3.24 2.05 3.69
N THR A 117 -3.22 3.20 3.01
CA THR A 117 -3.64 4.48 3.58
C THR A 117 -5.03 4.91 3.06
N PRO A 118 -5.72 5.88 3.68
CA PRO A 118 -6.92 6.47 3.08
C PRO A 118 -6.62 7.15 1.74
N ALA A 119 -7.65 7.42 0.96
CA ALA A 119 -7.52 8.19 -0.27
C ALA A 119 -7.36 9.69 0.03
N GLY A 120 -6.64 10.42 -0.83
CA GLY A 120 -6.35 11.84 -0.67
C GLY A 120 -5.33 12.12 0.44
N ILE A 121 -4.97 13.39 0.59
CA ILE A 121 -4.01 13.82 1.61
C ILE A 121 -4.75 14.01 2.94
N THR A 122 -4.41 13.21 3.94
CA THR A 122 -5.04 13.21 5.26
C THR A 122 -4.00 13.36 6.37
N ASN A 123 -4.47 13.56 7.61
CA ASN A 123 -3.60 13.62 8.79
C ASN A 123 -2.79 12.31 9.00
N ILE A 124 -3.33 11.16 8.58
CA ILE A 124 -2.61 9.87 8.61
C ILE A 124 -1.33 9.94 7.79
N HIS A 125 -1.40 10.49 6.58
CA HIS A 125 -0.22 10.63 5.72
C HIS A 125 0.84 11.50 6.38
N GLN A 126 0.45 12.64 6.98
CA GLN A 126 1.39 13.52 7.68
C GLN A 126 2.12 12.81 8.81
N LYS A 127 1.40 11.97 9.58
CA LYS A 127 1.96 11.22 10.70
C LYS A 127 2.81 10.03 10.26
N LEU A 128 2.56 9.45 9.09
CA LEU A 128 3.32 8.32 8.55
C LEU A 128 4.63 8.75 7.88
N LEU A 129 4.66 9.90 7.20
CA LEU A 129 5.83 10.35 6.42
C LEU A 129 7.18 10.24 7.16
N PRO A 130 7.31 10.52 8.48
CA PRO A 130 8.59 10.39 9.18
C PRO A 130 9.15 8.96 9.26
N PHE A 131 8.34 7.95 9.01
CA PHE A 131 8.69 6.53 9.20
C PHE A 131 8.78 5.74 7.90
N VAL A 132 8.35 6.34 6.79
CA VAL A 132 8.24 5.72 5.47
C VAL A 132 9.57 5.83 4.72
N ASP A 133 10.03 4.73 4.15
CA ASP A 133 11.20 4.69 3.29
C ASP A 133 10.82 4.98 1.83
N ASP A 134 9.77 4.32 1.35
CA ASP A 134 9.29 4.44 -0.01
C ASP A 134 7.77 4.66 -0.06
N ALA A 135 7.30 5.34 -1.10
CA ALA A 135 5.87 5.53 -1.34
C ALA A 135 5.45 5.06 -2.73
N ILE A 136 4.33 4.34 -2.81
CA ILE A 136 3.75 3.89 -4.07
C ILE A 136 2.41 4.57 -4.27
N ILE A 137 2.29 5.35 -5.33
CA ILE A 137 1.05 6.02 -5.73
C ILE A 137 0.30 5.12 -6.70
N ILE A 138 -0.92 4.73 -6.34
CA ILE A 138 -1.84 4.01 -7.21
C ILE A 138 -2.78 5.03 -7.87
N THR A 139 -2.87 5.00 -9.19
CA THR A 139 -3.77 5.88 -9.95
C THR A 139 -4.34 5.20 -11.18
N THR A 140 -5.34 5.80 -11.78
CA THR A 140 -5.91 5.42 -13.08
C THR A 140 -5.51 6.44 -14.13
N TRP A 141 -5.53 6.06 -15.43
CA TRP A 141 -5.11 6.94 -16.53
C TRP A 141 -6.27 7.83 -16.98
N ASP A 142 -6.78 8.64 -16.07
CA ASP A 142 -7.77 9.70 -16.34
C ASP A 142 -7.30 11.03 -15.73
N LYS A 143 -7.77 12.13 -16.31
CA LYS A 143 -7.31 13.48 -16.00
C LYS A 143 -7.44 13.83 -14.51
N ALA A 144 -8.54 13.45 -13.87
CA ALA A 144 -8.79 13.76 -12.46
C ALA A 144 -7.82 12.98 -11.55
N SER A 145 -7.74 11.66 -11.74
CA SER A 145 -6.86 10.79 -10.97
C SER A 145 -5.37 11.16 -11.12
N LEU A 146 -4.96 11.55 -12.34
CA LEU A 146 -3.58 12.02 -12.58
C LEU A 146 -3.29 13.36 -11.89
N SER A 147 -4.25 14.29 -11.87
CA SER A 147 -4.12 15.56 -11.14
C SER A 147 -3.98 15.33 -9.64
N ASP A 148 -4.77 14.41 -9.09
CA ASP A 148 -4.73 14.03 -7.68
C ASP A 148 -3.41 13.31 -7.33
N ALA A 149 -2.89 12.47 -8.25
CA ALA A 149 -1.59 11.84 -8.09
C ALA A 149 -0.44 12.87 -8.05
N VAL A 150 -0.49 13.92 -8.88
CA VAL A 150 0.47 15.04 -8.83
C VAL A 150 0.44 15.73 -7.47
N SER A 151 -0.74 15.98 -6.94
CA SER A 151 -0.91 16.62 -5.62
C SER A 151 -0.34 15.75 -4.49
N MET A 152 -0.62 14.44 -4.53
CA MET A 152 -0.08 13.46 -3.59
C MET A 152 1.44 13.37 -3.66
N CYS A 153 1.99 13.33 -4.88
CA CYS A 153 3.44 13.28 -5.10
C CYS A 153 4.15 14.51 -4.51
N ARG A 154 3.62 15.70 -4.77
CA ARG A 154 4.15 16.94 -4.18
C ARG A 154 4.11 16.94 -2.66
N PHE A 155 3.07 16.38 -2.08
CA PHE A 155 2.96 16.24 -0.62
C PHE A 155 4.04 15.27 -0.08
N ILE A 156 4.25 14.11 -0.72
CA ILE A 156 5.26 13.13 -0.32
C ILE A 156 6.67 13.72 -0.45
N HIS A 157 6.94 14.46 -1.53
CA HIS A 157 8.24 15.12 -1.78
C HIS A 157 8.55 16.28 -0.83
N THR A 158 7.68 16.63 0.12
CA THR A 158 8.07 17.48 1.27
C THR A 158 9.09 16.79 2.18
N ARG A 159 9.28 15.49 1.99
CA ARG A 159 10.32 14.63 2.57
C ARG A 159 11.09 13.96 1.43
N ASP A 160 12.30 13.54 1.72
CA ASP A 160 13.15 12.81 0.77
C ASP A 160 12.76 11.33 0.76
N ILE A 161 11.58 11.04 0.17
CA ILE A 161 11.01 9.70 0.08
C ILE A 161 10.98 9.30 -1.38
N GLN A 162 11.60 8.16 -1.70
CA GLN A 162 11.53 7.59 -3.04
C GLN A 162 10.07 7.28 -3.39
N THR A 163 9.65 7.76 -4.55
CA THR A 163 8.25 7.66 -4.96
C THR A 163 8.11 6.88 -6.26
N TYR A 164 7.13 5.99 -6.28
CA TYR A 164 6.81 5.12 -7.40
C TYR A 164 5.37 5.30 -7.84
N LEU A 165 5.10 5.01 -9.13
CA LEU A 165 3.76 5.02 -9.71
C LEU A 165 3.36 3.63 -10.21
N ILE A 166 2.15 3.21 -9.85
CA ILE A 166 1.47 2.07 -10.46
C ILE A 166 0.17 2.56 -11.08
N LEU A 167 -0.04 2.22 -12.36
CA LEU A 167 -1.31 2.45 -13.03
C LEU A 167 -2.23 1.25 -12.90
N ASN A 168 -3.44 1.48 -12.40
CA ASN A 168 -4.46 0.46 -12.27
C ASN A 168 -5.58 0.65 -13.33
N GLU A 169 -6.38 -0.38 -13.52
CA GLU A 169 -7.57 -0.38 -14.41
C GLU A 169 -7.30 0.01 -15.86
N LEU A 170 -6.11 -0.25 -16.36
CA LEU A 170 -5.83 -0.09 -17.79
C LEU A 170 -6.60 -1.15 -18.59
N ASN A 171 -7.90 -0.88 -18.77
CA ASN A 171 -8.75 -1.66 -19.64
C ASN A 171 -8.26 -1.56 -21.08
N LYS A 172 -8.04 -2.72 -21.72
CA LYS A 172 -8.10 -3.00 -23.18
C LYS A 172 -7.67 -1.90 -24.16
N ILE A 173 -7.33 -0.69 -23.69
CA ILE A 173 -6.62 0.26 -24.51
C ILE A 173 -5.31 -0.44 -24.82
N SER A 174 -5.13 -0.83 -26.07
CA SER A 174 -3.89 -1.45 -26.51
C SER A 174 -2.75 -0.57 -26.01
N THR A 175 -2.07 -1.03 -24.98
CA THR A 175 -0.90 -0.37 -24.44
C THR A 175 0.20 -0.55 -25.49
N ASN A 176 0.10 0.27 -26.52
CA ASN A 176 1.10 0.35 -27.54
C ASN A 176 2.32 1.09 -26.96
N ARG A 177 3.41 1.00 -27.67
CA ARG A 177 4.68 1.64 -27.32
C ARG A 177 4.55 3.17 -27.09
N PHE A 178 3.55 3.80 -27.69
CA PHE A 178 3.24 5.22 -27.58
C PHE A 178 2.70 5.56 -26.17
N MET A 179 1.72 4.82 -25.66
CA MET A 179 1.16 5.06 -24.32
C MET A 179 2.20 4.86 -23.21
N THR A 180 3.07 3.85 -23.32
CA THR A 180 4.17 3.69 -22.36
C THR A 180 5.09 4.90 -22.34
N LYS A 181 5.40 5.47 -23.50
CA LYS A 181 6.22 6.69 -23.60
C LYS A 181 5.53 7.89 -22.93
N GLU A 182 4.23 8.07 -23.13
CA GLU A 182 3.45 9.14 -22.49
C GLU A 182 3.47 9.01 -20.96
N ILE A 183 3.31 7.79 -20.43
CA ILE A 183 3.37 7.51 -18.99
C ILE A 183 4.75 7.90 -18.43
N LEU A 184 5.83 7.46 -19.07
CA LEU A 184 7.19 7.78 -18.64
C LEU A 184 7.45 9.29 -18.65
N VAL A 185 7.02 9.99 -19.71
CA VAL A 185 7.12 11.46 -19.77
C VAL A 185 6.29 12.14 -18.68
N PHE A 186 5.11 11.60 -18.35
CA PHE A 186 4.28 12.12 -17.27
C PHE A 186 4.95 11.93 -15.91
N CYS A 187 5.51 10.75 -15.65
CA CYS A 187 6.24 10.47 -14.41
C CYS A 187 7.43 11.41 -14.25
N ASP A 188 8.26 11.54 -15.26
CA ASP A 188 9.45 12.39 -15.23
C ASP A 188 9.08 13.88 -15.06
N LYS A 189 8.17 14.39 -15.90
CA LYS A 189 7.86 15.82 -15.95
C LYS A 189 7.02 16.34 -14.80
N TYR A 190 6.05 15.57 -14.31
CA TYR A 190 5.02 16.03 -13.37
C TYR A 190 5.10 15.41 -12.01
N LEU A 191 5.61 14.17 -11.89
CA LEU A 191 5.63 13.41 -10.65
C LEU A 191 7.04 13.30 -10.05
N ASN A 192 8.08 13.35 -10.88
CA ASN A 192 9.45 13.03 -10.45
C ASN A 192 9.49 11.70 -9.68
N CYS A 193 8.91 10.65 -10.27
CA CYS A 193 8.78 9.32 -9.69
C CYS A 193 9.09 8.23 -10.72
N GLU A 194 9.41 7.04 -10.24
CA GLU A 194 9.64 5.88 -11.10
C GLU A 194 8.32 5.16 -11.42
N TYR A 195 8.14 4.80 -12.70
CA TYR A 195 7.02 3.97 -13.13
C TYR A 195 7.33 2.49 -12.93
N LEU A 196 6.68 1.85 -11.96
CA LEU A 196 6.85 0.42 -11.69
C LEU A 196 6.12 -0.46 -12.69
N GLY A 197 4.93 -0.06 -13.10
CA GLY A 197 4.13 -0.88 -14.00
C GLY A 197 2.64 -0.62 -13.90
N ARG A 198 1.87 -1.60 -14.39
CA ARG A 198 0.40 -1.52 -14.43
C ARG A 198 -0.25 -2.76 -13.87
N LEU A 199 -1.44 -2.58 -13.29
CA LEU A 199 -2.35 -3.65 -12.93
C LEU A 199 -3.47 -3.72 -13.96
N PRO A 200 -3.76 -4.91 -14.51
CA PRO A 200 -4.86 -5.07 -15.43
C PRO A 200 -6.19 -4.99 -14.68
N PHE A 201 -7.20 -4.39 -15.29
CA PHE A 201 -8.56 -4.47 -14.79
C PHE A 201 -9.03 -5.93 -14.74
N GLN A 202 -9.50 -6.37 -13.59
CA GLN A 202 -10.12 -7.69 -13.43
C GLN A 202 -11.55 -7.53 -12.92
N LYS A 203 -12.52 -7.91 -13.74
CA LYS A 203 -13.96 -7.77 -13.46
C LYS A 203 -14.46 -8.44 -12.18
N ASN A 204 -13.70 -9.42 -11.63
CA ASN A 204 -14.13 -10.28 -10.54
C ASN A 204 -13.17 -10.24 -9.33
N PHE A 205 -12.48 -9.13 -9.10
CA PHE A 205 -11.66 -8.97 -7.91
C PHE A 205 -12.53 -8.65 -6.69
N MET A 206 -13.26 -9.63 -6.18
CA MET A 206 -13.89 -9.53 -4.87
C MET A 206 -12.94 -9.92 -3.74
N TYR A 207 -11.86 -10.65 -4.06
CA TYR A 207 -10.85 -11.13 -3.11
C TYR A 207 -9.54 -11.47 -3.81
N VAL A 208 -8.44 -11.47 -3.06
CA VAL A 208 -7.13 -11.88 -3.56
C VAL A 208 -6.95 -13.39 -3.41
N ASP A 209 -6.87 -14.09 -4.53
CA ASP A 209 -6.53 -15.50 -4.57
C ASP A 209 -5.02 -15.69 -4.32
N THR A 210 -4.67 -16.12 -3.11
CA THR A 210 -3.28 -16.34 -2.70
C THR A 210 -2.60 -17.46 -3.49
N SER A 211 -3.33 -18.29 -4.23
CA SER A 211 -2.76 -19.37 -5.06
C SER A 211 -2.32 -18.91 -6.44
N LYS A 212 -2.85 -17.79 -6.96
CA LYS A 212 -2.57 -17.31 -8.32
C LYS A 212 -1.38 -16.37 -8.39
N LYS A 213 -0.47 -16.65 -9.30
CA LYS A 213 0.62 -15.73 -9.66
C LYS A 213 0.13 -14.71 -10.69
N ILE A 214 0.27 -13.42 -10.37
CA ILE A 214 -0.03 -12.32 -11.28
C ILE A 214 1.30 -11.78 -11.80
N ARG A 215 1.63 -12.04 -13.07
CA ARG A 215 2.93 -11.69 -13.67
C ARG A 215 3.29 -10.22 -13.47
N ASN A 216 2.37 -9.32 -13.75
CA ASN A 216 2.63 -7.88 -13.61
C ASN A 216 2.99 -7.45 -12.18
N ILE A 217 2.41 -8.10 -11.17
CA ILE A 217 2.75 -7.85 -9.76
C ILE A 217 4.15 -8.40 -9.44
N ALA A 218 4.52 -9.56 -9.98
CA ALA A 218 5.87 -10.10 -9.79
C ALA A 218 6.93 -9.16 -10.35
N ASP A 219 6.69 -8.60 -11.55
CA ASP A 219 7.58 -7.63 -12.19
C ASP A 219 7.67 -6.31 -11.39
N ILE A 220 6.56 -5.86 -10.78
CA ILE A 220 6.52 -4.70 -9.90
C ILE A 220 7.33 -4.96 -8.63
N CYS A 221 7.09 -6.09 -7.96
CA CYS A 221 7.79 -6.42 -6.71
C CYS A 221 9.29 -6.60 -6.94
N SER A 222 9.72 -7.19 -8.07
CA SER A 222 11.15 -7.34 -8.38
C SER A 222 11.88 -6.00 -8.58
N LYS A 223 11.17 -4.93 -8.94
CA LYS A 223 11.77 -3.59 -9.04
C LYS A 223 11.88 -2.88 -7.68
N ILE A 224 11.04 -3.27 -6.73
CA ILE A 224 11.06 -2.74 -5.36
C ILE A 224 12.14 -3.45 -4.55
N GLU A 225 12.43 -4.72 -4.82
CA GLU A 225 13.56 -5.41 -4.22
C GLU A 225 14.86 -4.73 -4.66
N LYS A 226 15.38 -3.87 -3.80
CA LYS A 226 16.71 -3.29 -4.00
C LYS A 226 17.72 -4.44 -3.98
N GLU A 227 18.55 -4.52 -5.01
CA GLU A 227 19.69 -5.46 -5.00
C GLU A 227 20.54 -5.14 -3.76
N GLU A 228 20.75 -6.14 -2.90
CA GLU A 228 21.65 -6.06 -1.75
C GLU A 228 23.12 -5.96 -2.20
#